data_f57ad41df4dc370d79ed7b824687070e
#
_entry.id   f57ad41df4dc370d79ed7b824687070e
#
_cell.length_a   1.000
_cell.length_b   1.000
_cell.length_c   1.000
_cell.angle_alpha   90.00
_cell.angle_beta   90.00
_cell.angle_gamma   90.00
#
_symmetry.space_group_name_H-M   'P 1'
#
loop_
_entity.id
_entity.type
_entity.pdbx_description
1 polymer ?
#
loop_
_entity_poly.entity_id
_entity_poly.type
_entity_poly.pdbx_seq_one_letter_code
_entity_poly.pdbx_strand_id
1 'polypeptide(L)'
;LAFHGTPPHYYGVELECELVNAKREERGAKAKEVMDLLPKDFAVLKEDGSIRCGFEICSQPATVTEHRRIWTPFFDKLPSNLHSFNTSNCGLHIHCSKKPLSLLTIAKIVVFVNGEKNQPFVETMAGRKSNTYSCYQKKEYGTVKRIGNIGRGDRYEAVNLVNKDTIEFRIFKGTLKRES
;
A
#
# COMPACT_ATOMS: atom_id res chain seq x y z
N LEU A 1 -10.31 -13.94 -4.60
CA LEU A 1 -9.57 -12.86 -5.28
C LEU A 1 -9.96 -12.84 -6.75
N ALA A 2 -10.32 -11.65 -7.24
CA ALA A 2 -10.51 -11.39 -8.66
C ALA A 2 -9.24 -10.72 -9.22
N PHE A 3 -8.74 -11.19 -10.36
CA PHE A 3 -7.56 -10.60 -11.00
C PHE A 3 -8.00 -9.75 -12.19
N HIS A 4 -7.53 -8.50 -12.25
CA HIS A 4 -7.89 -7.55 -13.29
C HIS A 4 -6.71 -7.26 -14.22
N GLY A 5 -6.90 -7.44 -15.52
CA GLY A 5 -5.87 -7.28 -16.56
C GLY A 5 -5.06 -8.55 -16.82
N THR A 6 -4.11 -8.44 -17.74
CA THR A 6 -3.30 -9.57 -18.22
C THR A 6 -1.91 -9.57 -17.58
N PRO A 7 -1.43 -10.71 -17.00
CA PRO A 7 -0.12 -10.81 -16.35
C PRO A 7 1.04 -10.35 -17.28
N PRO A 8 2.31 -10.19 -16.77
CA PRO A 8 2.85 -11.01 -15.67
C PRO A 8 2.76 -10.41 -14.27
N HIS A 9 2.59 -9.10 -14.11
CA HIS A 9 2.67 -8.47 -12.80
C HIS A 9 1.31 -7.96 -12.35
N TYR A 10 0.94 -8.34 -11.13
CA TYR A 10 -0.22 -7.80 -10.43
C TYR A 10 0.21 -7.03 -9.19
N TYR A 11 -0.54 -5.98 -8.91
CA TYR A 11 -0.36 -5.14 -7.75
C TYR A 11 -1.66 -5.09 -6.96
N GLY A 12 -1.55 -5.04 -5.65
CA GLY A 12 -2.64 -4.72 -4.73
C GLY A 12 -2.33 -3.39 -4.05
N VAL A 13 -3.36 -2.64 -3.72
CA VAL A 13 -3.25 -1.36 -3.02
C VAL A 13 -4.07 -1.43 -1.74
N GLU A 14 -3.48 -1.02 -0.64
CA GLU A 14 -4.16 -0.75 0.64
C GLU A 14 -3.99 0.75 0.92
N LEU A 15 -5.07 1.51 0.75
CA LEU A 15 -5.08 2.95 0.93
C LEU A 15 -5.85 3.31 2.19
N GLU A 16 -5.14 3.78 3.20
CA GLU A 16 -5.72 4.22 4.46
C GLU A 16 -6.29 5.63 4.34
N CYS A 17 -7.52 5.79 4.81
CA CYS A 17 -8.27 7.04 4.73
C CYS A 17 -8.91 7.38 6.06
N GLU A 18 -8.91 8.67 6.42
CA GLU A 18 -9.54 9.21 7.61
C GLU A 18 -10.60 10.25 7.24
N LEU A 19 -11.73 10.21 7.94
CA LEU A 19 -12.79 11.20 7.81
C LEU A 19 -12.55 12.35 8.80
N VAL A 20 -12.36 13.54 8.26
CA VAL A 20 -12.14 14.75 9.06
C VAL A 20 -13.49 15.39 9.40
N ASN A 21 -13.63 15.82 10.67
CA ASN A 21 -14.86 16.42 11.18
C ASN A 21 -16.12 15.53 11.05
N ALA A 22 -15.94 14.21 11.04
CA ALA A 22 -17.01 13.24 10.99
C ALA A 22 -17.18 12.51 12.32
N LYS A 23 -18.41 12.14 12.64
CA LYS A 23 -18.72 11.26 13.75
C LYS A 23 -18.53 9.81 13.34
N ARG A 24 -18.23 8.95 14.31
CA ARG A 24 -18.01 7.52 14.06
C ARG A 24 -19.21 6.82 13.41
N GLU A 25 -20.41 7.29 13.70
CA GLU A 25 -21.67 6.79 13.15
C GLU A 25 -21.80 7.07 11.65
N GLU A 26 -21.17 8.13 11.15
CA GLU A 26 -21.19 8.52 9.72
C GLU A 26 -20.26 7.66 8.86
N ARG A 27 -19.33 6.93 9.50
CA ARG A 27 -18.31 6.13 8.81
C ARG A 27 -18.92 5.12 7.84
N GLY A 28 -19.98 4.42 8.25
CA GLY A 28 -20.63 3.41 7.39
C GLY A 28 -21.24 4.00 6.12
N ALA A 29 -21.91 5.14 6.24
CA ALA A 29 -22.48 5.84 5.09
C ALA A 29 -21.39 6.35 4.13
N LYS A 30 -20.30 6.92 4.66
CA LYS A 30 -19.17 7.38 3.86
C LYS A 30 -18.40 6.24 3.21
N ALA A 31 -18.22 5.14 3.92
CA ALA A 31 -17.64 3.93 3.37
C ALA A 31 -18.44 3.43 2.15
N LYS A 32 -19.77 3.40 2.26
CA LYS A 32 -20.63 3.04 1.15
C LYS A 32 -20.51 4.03 -0.03
N GLU A 33 -20.52 5.33 0.23
CA GLU A 33 -20.32 6.38 -0.78
C GLU A 33 -19.01 6.17 -1.56
N VAL A 34 -17.91 5.89 -0.85
CA VAL A 34 -16.60 5.61 -1.45
C VAL A 34 -16.60 4.32 -2.27
N MET A 35 -17.25 3.27 -1.78
CA MET A 35 -17.35 2.01 -2.54
C MET A 35 -18.17 2.15 -3.81
N ASP A 36 -19.23 2.96 -3.80
CA ASP A 36 -20.08 3.19 -4.96
C ASP A 36 -19.33 3.94 -6.10
N LEU A 37 -18.14 4.53 -5.81
CA LEU A 37 -17.26 5.14 -6.83
C LEU A 37 -16.36 4.12 -7.54
N LEU A 38 -16.20 2.92 -6.96
CA LEU A 38 -15.34 1.87 -7.51
C LEU A 38 -16.16 0.84 -8.28
N PRO A 39 -15.57 0.20 -9.30
CA PRO A 39 -16.23 -0.92 -9.96
C PRO A 39 -16.57 -2.02 -8.95
N LYS A 40 -17.72 -2.67 -9.15
CA LYS A 40 -18.12 -3.81 -8.34
C LYS A 40 -17.00 -4.86 -8.29
N ASP A 41 -16.78 -5.41 -7.10
CA ASP A 41 -15.79 -6.45 -6.85
C ASP A 41 -14.30 -6.05 -7.07
N PHE A 42 -14.01 -4.74 -7.30
CA PHE A 42 -12.62 -4.29 -7.44
C PHE A 42 -11.90 -4.06 -6.12
N ALA A 43 -12.60 -3.64 -5.08
CA ALA A 43 -12.03 -3.39 -3.77
C ALA A 43 -12.95 -3.84 -2.64
N VAL A 44 -12.38 -3.91 -1.47
CA VAL A 44 -13.12 -4.07 -0.21
C VAL A 44 -12.66 -3.00 0.77
N LEU A 45 -13.55 -2.58 1.67
CA LEU A 45 -13.18 -1.72 2.78
C LEU A 45 -12.96 -2.55 4.02
N LYS A 46 -11.91 -2.23 4.76
CA LYS A 46 -11.61 -2.84 6.06
C LYS A 46 -11.54 -1.77 7.14
N GLU A 47 -11.86 -2.18 8.36
CA GLU A 47 -11.54 -1.40 9.55
C GLU A 47 -10.07 -1.59 9.89
N ASP A 48 -9.37 -0.50 10.17
CA ASP A 48 -8.04 -0.51 10.76
C ASP A 48 -8.07 0.18 12.12
N GLY A 49 -7.58 -0.51 13.15
CA GLY A 49 -7.57 0.00 14.52
C GLY A 49 -6.64 1.19 14.75
N SER A 50 -5.71 1.47 13.83
CA SER A 50 -4.83 2.63 13.86
C SER A 50 -5.52 3.90 13.36
N ILE A 51 -6.62 3.77 12.62
CA ILE A 51 -7.37 4.89 12.04
C ILE A 51 -8.56 5.22 12.95
N ARG A 52 -8.55 6.40 13.57
CA ARG A 52 -9.57 6.79 14.55
C ARG A 52 -10.99 6.85 13.99
N CYS A 53 -11.16 7.48 12.83
CA CYS A 53 -12.45 7.59 12.14
C CYS A 53 -12.20 7.46 10.65
N GLY A 54 -12.14 6.22 10.16
CA GLY A 54 -11.82 5.98 8.75
C GLY A 54 -11.84 4.50 8.42
N PHE A 55 -11.21 4.16 7.31
CA PHE A 55 -11.16 2.81 6.77
C PHE A 55 -9.98 2.67 5.81
N GLU A 56 -9.64 1.44 5.53
CA GLU A 56 -8.66 1.05 4.54
C GLU A 56 -9.38 0.55 3.27
N ILE A 57 -8.99 1.07 2.12
CA ILE A 57 -9.48 0.62 0.81
C ILE A 57 -8.49 -0.40 0.25
N CYS A 58 -8.86 -1.68 0.25
CA CYS A 58 -8.01 -2.76 -0.23
C CYS A 58 -8.45 -3.18 -1.63
N SER A 59 -7.64 -2.90 -2.65
CA SER A 59 -7.95 -3.32 -4.02
C SER A 59 -7.75 -4.81 -4.23
N GLN A 60 -8.46 -5.36 -5.20
CA GLN A 60 -8.12 -6.65 -5.79
C GLN A 60 -6.80 -6.55 -6.59
N PRO A 61 -6.11 -7.67 -6.84
CA PRO A 61 -4.92 -7.68 -7.67
C PRO A 61 -5.22 -7.21 -9.09
N ALA A 62 -4.53 -6.17 -9.54
CA ALA A 62 -4.70 -5.61 -10.87
C ALA A 62 -3.36 -5.23 -11.51
N THR A 63 -3.32 -5.15 -12.84
CA THR A 63 -2.18 -4.59 -13.56
C THR A 63 -2.12 -3.08 -13.37
N VAL A 64 -0.96 -2.47 -13.64
CA VAL A 64 -0.79 -1.00 -13.58
C VAL A 64 -1.81 -0.29 -14.48
N THR A 65 -2.07 -0.84 -15.66
CA THR A 65 -3.06 -0.28 -16.61
C THR A 65 -4.47 -0.26 -16.01
N GLU A 66 -4.89 -1.37 -15.38
CA GLU A 66 -6.20 -1.46 -14.73
C GLU A 66 -6.29 -0.55 -13.51
N HIS A 67 -5.23 -0.48 -12.68
CA HIS A 67 -5.17 0.46 -11.58
C HIS A 67 -5.36 1.91 -12.08
N ARG A 68 -4.62 2.33 -13.10
CA ARG A 68 -4.77 3.68 -13.68
C ARG A 68 -6.19 3.94 -14.18
N ARG A 69 -6.78 2.98 -14.91
CA ARG A 69 -8.13 3.10 -15.45
C ARG A 69 -9.19 3.30 -14.36
N ILE A 70 -9.00 2.63 -13.20
CA ILE A 70 -9.99 2.63 -12.11
C ILE A 70 -9.74 3.78 -11.13
N TRP A 71 -8.51 3.97 -10.67
CA TRP A 71 -8.21 4.99 -9.67
C TRP A 71 -8.29 6.43 -10.20
N THR A 72 -8.01 6.66 -11.49
CA THR A 72 -8.06 8.02 -12.07
C THR A 72 -9.43 8.66 -11.88
N PRO A 73 -10.55 8.09 -12.36
CA PRO A 73 -11.88 8.69 -12.15
C PRO A 73 -12.35 8.62 -10.69
N PHE A 74 -11.82 7.72 -9.89
CA PHE A 74 -12.11 7.62 -8.46
C PHE A 74 -11.63 8.85 -7.71
N PHE A 75 -10.38 9.25 -7.89
CA PHE A 75 -9.80 10.42 -7.21
C PHE A 75 -10.49 11.73 -7.57
N ASP A 76 -11.09 11.84 -8.74
CA ASP A 76 -11.81 13.03 -9.19
C ASP A 76 -13.18 13.22 -8.48
N LYS A 77 -13.68 12.19 -7.77
CA LYS A 77 -15.05 12.16 -7.21
C LYS A 77 -15.11 11.98 -5.69
N LEU A 78 -13.99 12.04 -5.02
CA LEU A 78 -13.93 11.76 -3.58
C LEU A 78 -14.67 12.81 -2.73
N PRO A 79 -15.26 12.38 -1.60
CA PRO A 79 -15.79 13.30 -0.61
C PRO A 79 -14.71 14.24 -0.09
N SER A 80 -15.04 15.53 0.04
CA SER A 80 -14.10 16.58 0.46
C SER A 80 -13.55 16.39 1.87
N ASN A 81 -14.26 15.66 2.74
CA ASN A 81 -13.85 15.37 4.10
C ASN A 81 -13.09 14.05 4.25
N LEU A 82 -12.81 13.33 3.16
CA LEU A 82 -11.96 12.16 3.15
C LEU A 82 -10.50 12.59 2.96
N HIS A 83 -9.64 12.23 3.89
CA HIS A 83 -8.23 12.60 3.91
C HIS A 83 -7.35 11.37 4.02
N SER A 84 -6.13 11.46 3.50
CA SER A 84 -5.07 10.48 3.66
C SER A 84 -3.74 11.19 3.87
N PHE A 85 -3.36 12.10 2.99
CA PHE A 85 -2.06 12.79 3.01
C PHE A 85 -1.82 13.67 4.24
N ASN A 86 -2.81 14.39 4.71
CA ASN A 86 -2.71 15.34 5.83
C ASN A 86 -3.06 14.71 7.18
N THR A 87 -2.94 13.40 7.29
CA THR A 87 -3.14 12.65 8.52
C THR A 87 -1.81 12.16 9.06
N SER A 88 -1.72 11.92 10.37
CA SER A 88 -0.53 11.34 11.00
C SER A 88 -0.44 9.82 10.84
N ASN A 89 -1.59 9.17 10.57
CA ASN A 89 -1.75 7.72 10.70
C ASN A 89 -1.97 7.00 9.37
N CYS A 90 -2.39 7.72 8.32
CA CYS A 90 -2.70 7.08 7.04
C CYS A 90 -1.46 6.85 6.19
N GLY A 91 -1.36 5.65 5.65
CA GLY A 91 -0.34 5.22 4.70
C GLY A 91 -0.95 4.69 3.41
N LEU A 92 -0.06 4.36 2.49
CA LEU A 92 -0.35 3.62 1.28
C LEU A 92 0.57 2.41 1.25
N HIS A 93 -0.01 1.21 1.22
CA HIS A 93 0.74 -0.02 1.05
C HIS A 93 0.54 -0.55 -0.36
N ILE A 94 1.62 -0.98 -0.99
CA ILE A 94 1.58 -1.54 -2.33
C ILE A 94 2.10 -2.97 -2.28
N HIS A 95 1.26 -3.90 -2.67
CA HIS A 95 1.60 -5.30 -2.84
C HIS A 95 2.01 -5.56 -4.29
N CYS A 96 3.12 -6.25 -4.48
CA CYS A 96 3.59 -6.70 -5.79
C CYS A 96 3.68 -8.23 -5.79
N SER A 97 3.13 -8.90 -6.81
CA SER A 97 3.18 -10.35 -6.91
C SER A 97 4.63 -10.87 -6.94
N LYS A 98 4.95 -11.88 -6.10
CA LYS A 98 6.27 -12.53 -6.05
C LYS A 98 6.50 -13.47 -7.21
N LYS A 99 5.46 -14.16 -7.70
CA LYS A 99 5.57 -15.24 -8.68
C LYS A 99 6.42 -14.90 -9.92
N PRO A 100 6.31 -13.71 -10.54
CA PRO A 100 7.12 -13.36 -11.71
C PRO A 100 8.53 -12.88 -11.37
N LEU A 101 8.88 -12.77 -10.08
CA LEU A 101 10.16 -12.22 -9.63
C LEU A 101 11.13 -13.34 -9.25
N SER A 102 12.39 -13.21 -9.66
CA SER A 102 13.45 -14.07 -9.16
C SER A 102 13.80 -13.71 -7.70
N LEU A 103 14.33 -14.68 -6.95
CA LEU A 103 14.86 -14.42 -5.59
C LEU A 103 15.93 -13.32 -5.58
N LEU A 104 16.75 -13.25 -6.62
CA LEU A 104 17.75 -12.21 -6.79
C LEU A 104 17.10 -10.83 -6.94
N THR A 105 16.02 -10.73 -7.70
CA THR A 105 15.26 -9.48 -7.87
C THR A 105 14.65 -9.04 -6.55
N ILE A 106 14.03 -9.95 -5.81
CA ILE A 106 13.48 -9.67 -4.47
C ILE A 106 14.58 -9.19 -3.53
N ALA A 107 15.73 -9.87 -3.52
CA ALA A 107 16.87 -9.47 -2.71
C ALA A 107 17.38 -8.07 -3.04
N LYS A 108 17.49 -7.73 -4.34
CA LYS A 108 17.90 -6.39 -4.78
C LYS A 108 16.90 -5.32 -4.33
N ILE A 109 15.59 -5.57 -4.42
CA ILE A 109 14.55 -4.66 -3.95
C ILE A 109 14.72 -4.38 -2.45
N VAL A 110 14.85 -5.43 -1.64
CA VAL A 110 15.00 -5.29 -0.19
C VAL A 110 16.27 -4.52 0.19
N VAL A 111 17.40 -4.85 -0.43
CA VAL A 111 18.68 -4.16 -0.18
C VAL A 111 18.62 -2.72 -0.65
N PHE A 112 17.99 -2.44 -1.79
CA PHE A 112 17.85 -1.08 -2.31
C PHE A 112 17.01 -0.19 -1.39
N VAL A 113 15.81 -0.65 -1.01
CA VAL A 113 14.90 0.13 -0.16
C VAL A 113 15.47 0.36 1.25
N ASN A 114 16.14 -0.64 1.81
CA ASN A 114 16.71 -0.53 3.16
C ASN A 114 18.15 0.01 3.18
N GLY A 115 18.75 0.29 2.02
CA GLY A 115 20.12 0.76 1.92
C GLY A 115 20.26 2.20 2.41
N GLU A 116 21.10 2.44 3.41
CA GLU A 116 21.32 3.75 4.03
C GLU A 116 21.61 4.85 2.99
N LYS A 117 22.43 4.55 1.99
CA LYS A 117 22.77 5.49 0.91
C LYS A 117 21.57 5.85 0.01
N ASN A 118 20.56 4.99 -0.04
CA ASN A 118 19.36 5.17 -0.87
C ASN A 118 18.22 5.84 -0.10
N GLN A 119 18.30 5.94 1.23
CA GLN A 119 17.23 6.47 2.07
C GLN A 119 16.74 7.86 1.62
N PRO A 120 17.59 8.85 1.31
CA PRO A 120 17.10 10.15 0.85
C PRO A 120 16.24 10.06 -0.41
N PHE A 121 16.62 9.20 -1.36
CA PHE A 121 15.84 8.94 -2.57
C PHE A 121 14.52 8.24 -2.24
N VAL A 122 14.57 7.17 -1.44
CA VAL A 122 13.40 6.38 -1.05
C VAL A 122 12.39 7.22 -0.29
N GLU A 123 12.83 8.06 0.66
CA GLU A 123 11.97 8.96 1.42
C GLU A 123 11.34 10.05 0.55
N THR A 124 12.08 10.56 -0.43
CA THR A 124 11.54 11.50 -1.42
C THR A 124 10.42 10.86 -2.23
N MET A 125 10.65 9.64 -2.74
CA MET A 125 9.64 8.88 -3.49
C MET A 125 8.45 8.47 -2.62
N ALA A 126 8.70 8.14 -1.37
CA ALA A 126 7.67 7.74 -0.41
C ALA A 126 6.81 8.91 0.10
N GLY A 127 7.30 10.15 -0.02
CA GLY A 127 6.66 11.34 0.52
C GLY A 127 6.67 11.40 2.06
N ARG A 128 7.44 10.53 2.72
CA ARG A 128 7.60 10.51 4.19
C ARG A 128 8.91 9.84 4.61
N LYS A 129 9.33 10.13 5.84
CA LYS A 129 10.41 9.42 6.52
C LYS A 129 9.91 8.08 7.10
N SER A 130 10.85 7.19 7.38
CA SER A 130 10.59 5.95 8.14
C SER A 130 9.90 6.24 9.48
N ASN A 131 9.04 5.32 9.90
CA ASN A 131 8.35 5.34 11.19
C ASN A 131 8.26 3.91 11.78
N THR A 132 7.61 3.76 12.93
CA THR A 132 7.45 2.46 13.62
C THR A 132 6.69 1.42 12.81
N TYR A 133 5.87 1.82 11.85
CA TYR A 133 5.07 0.93 11.00
C TYR A 133 5.68 0.70 9.61
N SER A 134 6.83 1.36 9.32
CA SER A 134 7.58 1.19 8.07
C SER A 134 9.07 1.39 8.32
N CYS A 135 9.65 0.52 9.16
CA CYS A 135 11.04 0.65 9.58
C CYS A 135 12.01 0.21 8.49
N TYR A 136 13.01 1.05 8.20
CA TYR A 136 14.18 0.60 7.44
C TYR A 136 15.03 -0.32 8.33
N GLN A 137 15.35 -1.50 7.82
CA GLN A 137 16.26 -2.41 8.50
C GLN A 137 17.43 -2.72 7.58
N LYS A 138 18.67 -2.49 8.05
CA LYS A 138 19.87 -2.86 7.32
C LYS A 138 19.83 -4.36 7.04
N LYS A 139 19.78 -4.74 5.78
CA LYS A 139 19.78 -6.13 5.33
C LYS A 139 21.06 -6.39 4.53
N GLU A 140 21.85 -7.36 4.97
CA GLU A 140 22.95 -7.85 4.17
C GLU A 140 22.43 -8.81 3.09
N TYR A 141 23.06 -8.79 1.92
CA TYR A 141 22.67 -9.60 0.77
C TYR A 141 22.55 -11.10 1.10
N GLY A 142 23.48 -11.64 1.92
CA GLY A 142 23.44 -13.03 2.38
C GLY A 142 22.22 -13.35 3.26
N THR A 143 21.76 -12.38 4.05
CA THR A 143 20.56 -12.53 4.89
C THR A 143 19.30 -12.56 4.04
N VAL A 144 19.23 -11.73 2.99
CA VAL A 144 18.06 -11.66 2.09
C VAL A 144 17.88 -12.97 1.31
N LYS A 145 18.98 -13.64 0.93
CA LYS A 145 18.92 -14.97 0.30
C LYS A 145 18.28 -16.03 1.21
N ARG A 146 18.43 -15.91 2.52
CA ARG A 146 17.77 -16.80 3.51
C ARG A 146 16.31 -16.41 3.73
N ILE A 147 15.98 -15.12 3.69
CA ILE A 147 14.61 -14.59 3.91
C ILE A 147 13.70 -14.91 2.70
N GLY A 148 14.26 -15.01 1.50
CA GLY A 148 13.51 -15.35 0.29
C GLY A 148 12.77 -16.70 0.34
N ASN A 149 13.12 -17.54 1.31
CA ASN A 149 12.48 -18.84 1.49
C ASN A 149 11.40 -18.88 2.59
N ILE A 150 11.20 -17.84 3.42
CA ILE A 150 10.31 -17.99 4.57
C ILE A 150 9.76 -16.64 5.02
N GLY A 151 8.45 -16.53 5.20
CA GLY A 151 7.72 -15.48 5.89
C GLY A 151 8.20 -15.19 7.34
N ARG A 152 9.49 -15.00 7.52
CA ARG A 152 10.13 -14.57 8.75
C ARG A 152 10.63 -13.15 8.56
N GLY A 153 9.83 -12.19 8.94
CA GLY A 153 10.15 -10.79 8.99
C GLY A 153 9.18 -10.10 9.94
N ASP A 154 9.51 -8.90 10.36
CA ASP A 154 8.56 -8.05 11.04
C ASP A 154 7.62 -7.47 9.98
N ARG A 155 6.30 -7.59 10.20
CA ARG A 155 5.29 -7.01 9.31
C ARG A 155 5.41 -5.48 9.18
N TYR A 156 6.13 -4.84 10.08
CA TYR A 156 6.36 -3.39 10.10
C TYR A 156 7.64 -2.96 9.38
N GLU A 157 8.32 -3.87 8.67
CA GLU A 157 9.46 -3.50 7.83
C GLU A 157 9.00 -2.69 6.60
N ALA A 158 9.86 -1.78 6.14
CA ALA A 158 9.64 -0.95 4.95
C ALA A 158 9.28 -1.79 3.70
N VAL A 159 9.91 -2.96 3.58
CA VAL A 159 9.59 -4.01 2.60
C VAL A 159 9.26 -5.28 3.37
N ASN A 160 7.97 -5.59 3.47
CA ASN A 160 7.48 -6.77 4.17
C ASN A 160 7.39 -7.99 3.23
N LEU A 161 8.03 -9.08 3.62
CA LEU A 161 8.07 -10.35 2.87
C LEU A 161 7.25 -11.47 3.54
N VAL A 162 6.54 -11.19 4.62
CA VAL A 162 5.77 -12.20 5.39
C VAL A 162 4.68 -12.83 4.55
N ASN A 163 4.03 -12.07 3.68
CA ASN A 163 3.04 -12.62 2.77
C ASN A 163 3.68 -13.59 1.77
N LYS A 164 3.08 -14.79 1.62
CA LYS A 164 3.59 -15.84 0.74
C LYS A 164 3.66 -15.40 -0.73
N ASP A 165 2.66 -14.68 -1.20
CA ASP A 165 2.41 -14.43 -2.61
C ASP A 165 2.84 -13.03 -3.06
N THR A 166 3.03 -12.08 -2.13
CA THR A 166 3.36 -10.69 -2.44
C THR A 166 4.53 -10.14 -1.62
N ILE A 167 5.23 -9.17 -2.23
CA ILE A 167 6.07 -8.20 -1.53
C ILE A 167 5.16 -7.03 -1.20
N GLU A 168 5.16 -6.57 0.06
CA GLU A 168 4.43 -5.39 0.49
C GLU A 168 5.40 -4.24 0.75
N PHE A 169 5.20 -3.12 0.08
CA PHE A 169 5.91 -1.87 0.31
C PHE A 169 5.06 -1.00 1.22
N ARG A 170 5.53 -0.73 2.42
CA ARG A 170 4.84 0.05 3.45
C ARG A 170 5.35 1.49 3.59
N ILE A 171 6.25 1.89 2.70
CA ILE A 171 6.99 3.15 2.81
C ILE A 171 6.17 4.38 2.44
N PHE A 172 5.14 4.24 1.61
CA PHE A 172 4.47 5.39 1.00
C PHE A 172 3.54 6.12 1.97
N LYS A 173 3.57 7.44 1.88
CA LYS A 173 2.56 8.29 2.51
C LYS A 173 1.23 8.12 1.79
N GLY A 174 0.13 8.04 2.55
CA GLY A 174 -1.20 8.02 1.97
C GLY A 174 -1.48 9.29 1.16
N THR A 175 -2.18 9.17 0.07
CA THR A 175 -2.57 10.30 -0.78
C THR A 175 -3.89 10.02 -1.47
N LEU A 176 -4.70 11.09 -1.63
CA LEU A 176 -5.91 11.11 -2.43
C LEU A 176 -5.77 12.03 -3.64
N LYS A 177 -4.55 12.45 -3.95
CA LYS A 177 -4.25 13.26 -5.12
C LYS A 177 -3.81 12.36 -6.27
N ARG A 178 -4.40 12.58 -7.42
CA ARG A 178 -4.14 11.82 -8.65
C ARG A 178 -2.68 11.89 -9.11
N GLU A 179 -2.01 13.03 -8.90
CA GLU A 179 -0.64 13.30 -9.36
C GLU A 179 0.45 12.90 -8.35
N SER A 180 0.07 12.24 -7.27
CA SER A 180 1.02 11.87 -6.19
C SER A 180 1.58 10.49 -6.37
#